data_158aa2c921b8f60dcf3f10755e352749
#
_entry.id   158aa2c921b8f60dcf3f10755e352749
#
_cell.length_a   1.000
_cell.length_b   1.000
_cell.length_c   1.000
_cell.angle_alpha   90.00
_cell.angle_beta   90.00
_cell.angle_gamma   90.00
#
_symmetry.space_group_name_H-M   'P 1'
#
loop_
_entity.id
_entity.type
_entity.pdbx_description
1 polymer ?
#
loop_
_entity_poly.entity_id
_entity_poly.type
_entity_poly.pdbx_seq_one_letter_code
_entity_poly.pdbx_strand_id
1 'polypeptide(L)'
;MKKVLSILLLATVILGLNQTTFAQETGAEREWGTITTAVPFLMIGPDARSGGMGDVGAATTPDGNSIYWNASKLAFVENSVGFNVSYVPWLKGLVDDIGLGYVSGYGRINDKSVVSASLRYFSLGSITFTNDEGVSQGTYKPNEFAVDVAYARQLSKNFSAAVTGKFIYSNLTLGQDVGGVESRAGTSVAADVTVFYTKPLRFSQGRRGTWGLGGGIYNIGNKISYTSSTEKDFIPTNLKIGTTFSMDLDDYNFFSLSLDFNKLLVPTPPVYYKEGDNIPEGSEVGDLVPPYKDNNVSPLQGMIQSFYDAPFKEELQEINIAVGAEYWYDKQFALRGGYFYESPSKGNRQYFTLGAGLRYNVFGLDFSYLIATNPNNPLKNTLRFTLTYDIE
;
A
#
# COMPACT_ATOMS: atom_id res chain seq x y z
N MET A 1 -28.78 -9.89 20.69
CA MET A 1 -27.66 -10.05 21.64
C MET A 1 -26.92 -11.38 21.51
N LYS A 2 -27.57 -12.57 21.59
CA LYS A 2 -26.85 -13.86 21.51
C LYS A 2 -26.04 -14.10 20.22
N LYS A 3 -26.47 -13.65 19.04
CA LYS A 3 -25.73 -13.81 17.78
C LYS A 3 -24.51 -12.85 17.63
N VAL A 4 -24.54 -11.67 18.26
CA VAL A 4 -23.41 -10.74 18.27
C VAL A 4 -22.33 -11.23 19.23
N LEU A 5 -22.73 -11.84 20.34
CA LEU A 5 -21.80 -12.46 21.30
C LEU A 5 -21.08 -13.66 20.69
N SER A 6 -21.75 -14.44 19.82
CA SER A 6 -21.13 -15.58 19.12
C SER A 6 -20.09 -15.14 18.07
N ILE A 7 -20.26 -13.99 17.43
CA ILE A 7 -19.29 -13.45 16.47
C ILE A 7 -18.07 -12.88 17.21
N LEU A 8 -18.26 -12.23 18.35
CA LEU A 8 -17.17 -11.79 19.22
C LEU A 8 -16.37 -12.98 19.81
N LEU A 9 -17.05 -14.07 20.18
CA LEU A 9 -16.39 -15.28 20.66
C LEU A 9 -15.58 -15.99 19.56
N LEU A 10 -16.05 -15.95 18.31
CA LEU A 10 -15.31 -16.51 17.17
C LEU A 10 -14.04 -15.69 16.86
N ALA A 11 -14.10 -14.36 17.01
CA ALA A 11 -12.93 -13.48 16.86
C ALA A 11 -11.89 -13.72 17.95
N THR A 12 -12.31 -13.99 19.21
CA THR A 12 -11.38 -14.31 20.30
C THR A 12 -10.73 -15.69 20.19
N VAL A 13 -11.42 -16.66 19.58
CA VAL A 13 -10.86 -18.00 19.33
C VAL A 13 -9.81 -17.96 18.21
N ILE A 14 -9.95 -17.08 17.21
CA ILE A 14 -8.96 -16.90 16.14
C ILE A 14 -7.70 -16.18 16.67
N LEU A 15 -7.81 -15.30 17.68
CA LEU A 15 -6.69 -14.62 18.33
C LEU A 15 -5.95 -15.49 19.36
N GLY A 16 -6.52 -16.62 19.75
CA GLY A 16 -5.96 -17.55 20.77
C GLY A 16 -5.17 -18.72 20.21
N LEU A 17 -4.99 -18.85 18.90
CA LEU A 17 -4.27 -19.95 18.29
C LEU A 17 -2.78 -19.65 18.12
N ASN A 18 -2.04 -20.21 19.10
CA ASN A 18 -0.66 -20.65 19.00
C ASN A 18 0.45 -19.62 19.03
N GLN A 19 0.94 -19.37 20.24
CA GLN A 19 2.39 -19.36 20.43
C GLN A 19 2.90 -20.80 20.28
N THR A 20 3.07 -21.27 19.06
CA THR A 20 3.98 -22.39 18.81
C THR A 20 5.38 -21.84 19.00
N THR A 21 6.02 -22.23 20.09
CA THR A 21 7.47 -22.25 20.24
C THR A 21 8.01 -23.00 19.01
N PHE A 22 8.52 -22.25 18.04
CA PHE A 22 9.28 -22.84 16.96
C PHE A 22 10.54 -23.42 17.60
N ALA A 23 10.64 -24.76 17.65
CA ALA A 23 11.87 -25.44 17.90
C ALA A 23 12.89 -24.87 16.89
N GLN A 24 14.00 -24.38 17.39
CA GLN A 24 15.16 -23.93 16.65
C GLN A 24 15.65 -25.12 15.81
N GLU A 25 15.28 -25.19 14.54
CA GLU A 25 15.96 -26.05 13.60
C GLU A 25 17.37 -25.50 13.43
N THR A 26 18.35 -26.23 14.01
CA THR A 26 19.77 -26.02 13.79
C THR A 26 20.14 -26.50 12.38
N GLY A 27 19.72 -25.77 11.40
CA GLY A 27 20.16 -25.86 10.01
C GLY A 27 20.22 -24.44 9.51
N ALA A 28 21.29 -24.04 8.82
CA ALA A 28 21.63 -22.71 8.37
C ALA A 28 20.40 -21.81 8.22
N GLU A 29 20.33 -20.74 9.04
CA GLU A 29 19.27 -19.73 8.94
C GLU A 29 19.29 -19.22 7.49
N ARG A 30 18.35 -19.72 6.69
CA ARG A 30 18.13 -19.18 5.37
C ARG A 30 17.56 -17.78 5.58
N GLU A 31 18.35 -16.76 5.23
CA GLU A 31 17.86 -15.39 5.15
C GLU A 31 16.71 -15.40 4.13
N TRP A 32 15.50 -15.35 4.63
CA TRP A 32 14.31 -15.19 3.80
C TRP A 32 14.46 -13.86 3.05
N GLY A 33 14.52 -13.90 1.73
CA GLY A 33 14.74 -12.70 0.94
C GLY A 33 13.55 -11.75 1.01
N THR A 34 13.74 -10.56 1.57
CA THR A 34 12.77 -9.46 1.44
C THR A 34 12.72 -9.04 -0.03
N ILE A 35 11.50 -8.96 -0.59
CA ILE A 35 11.32 -8.50 -1.96
C ILE A 35 11.63 -7.00 -2.01
N THR A 36 12.67 -6.62 -2.74
CA THR A 36 13.06 -5.22 -2.95
C THR A 36 12.60 -4.74 -4.31
N THR A 37 12.20 -3.47 -4.38
CA THR A 37 11.77 -2.83 -5.61
C THR A 37 12.36 -1.44 -5.72
N ALA A 38 12.52 -0.95 -6.94
CA ALA A 38 12.75 0.48 -7.16
C ALA A 38 11.48 1.26 -6.78
N VAL A 39 11.62 2.56 -6.54
CA VAL A 39 10.54 3.52 -6.26
C VAL A 39 9.53 3.07 -5.20
N PRO A 40 9.98 2.59 -4.02
CA PRO A 40 9.10 2.04 -2.99
C PRO A 40 8.13 3.09 -2.40
N PHE A 41 8.36 4.40 -2.64
CA PHE A 41 7.45 5.47 -2.23
C PHE A 41 6.04 5.31 -2.81
N LEU A 42 5.89 4.57 -3.91
CA LEU A 42 4.60 4.25 -4.51
C LEU A 42 3.70 3.42 -3.58
N MET A 43 4.28 2.72 -2.62
CA MET A 43 3.57 1.87 -1.64
C MET A 43 3.23 2.61 -0.34
N ILE A 44 3.66 3.86 -0.17
CA ILE A 44 3.33 4.66 1.02
C ILE A 44 1.91 5.19 0.90
N GLY A 45 1.03 4.81 1.83
CA GLY A 45 -0.34 5.33 1.91
C GLY A 45 -0.34 6.84 2.18
N PRO A 46 -0.92 7.66 1.30
CA PRO A 46 -0.72 9.10 1.35
C PRO A 46 -1.70 9.86 2.24
N ASP A 47 -2.87 9.28 2.56
CA ASP A 47 -3.95 9.99 3.26
C ASP A 47 -4.16 9.52 4.70
N ALA A 48 -4.73 10.40 5.51
CA ALA A 48 -4.96 10.15 6.92
C ALA A 48 -6.19 9.27 7.18
N ARG A 49 -7.21 9.26 6.30
CA ARG A 49 -8.40 8.44 6.51
C ARG A 49 -8.07 6.95 6.47
N SER A 50 -7.52 6.48 5.38
CA SER A 50 -7.09 5.08 5.24
C SER A 50 -5.92 4.76 6.18
N GLY A 51 -5.01 5.72 6.38
CA GLY A 51 -3.93 5.60 7.35
C GLY A 51 -4.40 5.37 8.78
N GLY A 52 -5.53 5.94 9.19
CA GLY A 52 -6.16 5.70 10.48
C GLY A 52 -6.84 4.34 10.61
N MET A 53 -7.03 3.65 9.50
CA MET A 53 -7.69 2.34 9.39
C MET A 53 -6.72 1.20 9.02
N GLY A 54 -5.43 1.30 9.36
CA GLY A 54 -4.46 0.23 9.05
C GLY A 54 -4.10 0.14 7.57
N ASP A 55 -4.24 1.23 6.80
CA ASP A 55 -3.98 1.26 5.36
C ASP A 55 -4.92 0.40 4.52
N VAL A 56 -6.18 0.19 4.96
CA VAL A 56 -7.25 -0.35 4.12
C VAL A 56 -7.80 0.70 3.16
N GLY A 57 -8.19 0.28 1.97
CA GLY A 57 -8.70 1.23 0.98
C GLY A 57 -9.31 0.60 -0.26
N ALA A 58 -9.15 -0.70 -0.48
CA ALA A 58 -9.61 -1.39 -1.69
C ALA A 58 -11.14 -1.33 -1.87
N ALA A 59 -11.90 -1.41 -0.77
CA ALA A 59 -13.36 -1.46 -0.80
C ALA A 59 -14.05 -0.49 0.16
N THR A 60 -13.32 0.41 0.82
CA THR A 60 -13.90 1.46 1.68
C THR A 60 -14.86 2.36 0.90
N THR A 61 -15.75 3.07 1.60
CA THR A 61 -16.65 4.04 0.97
C THR A 61 -15.86 5.05 0.12
N PRO A 62 -16.37 5.41 -1.08
CA PRO A 62 -15.70 6.31 -2.01
C PRO A 62 -15.36 7.67 -1.39
N ASP A 63 -14.21 8.20 -1.75
CA ASP A 63 -13.75 9.55 -1.40
C ASP A 63 -12.75 10.07 -2.44
N GLY A 64 -12.28 11.29 -2.31
CA GLY A 64 -11.32 11.90 -3.24
C GLY A 64 -9.92 11.26 -3.24
N ASN A 65 -9.56 10.48 -2.21
CA ASN A 65 -8.29 9.73 -2.16
C ASN A 65 -8.39 8.34 -2.81
N SER A 66 -9.59 7.99 -3.30
CA SER A 66 -9.83 6.70 -3.95
C SER A 66 -8.98 6.46 -5.20
N ILE A 67 -8.47 7.51 -5.86
CA ILE A 67 -7.54 7.35 -6.98
C ILE A 67 -6.28 6.54 -6.60
N TYR A 68 -5.77 6.66 -5.37
CA TYR A 68 -4.64 5.88 -4.88
C TYR A 68 -5.06 4.45 -4.48
N TRP A 69 -6.17 4.32 -3.73
CA TRP A 69 -6.55 3.05 -3.12
C TRP A 69 -7.31 2.10 -4.06
N ASN A 70 -8.26 2.64 -4.81
CA ASN A 70 -9.04 1.95 -5.83
C ASN A 70 -9.83 3.00 -6.62
N ALA A 71 -9.33 3.40 -7.77
CA ALA A 71 -9.91 4.45 -8.60
C ALA A 71 -11.35 4.14 -9.06
N SER A 72 -11.72 2.86 -9.19
CA SER A 72 -13.06 2.48 -9.63
C SER A 72 -14.16 2.89 -8.64
N LYS A 73 -13.83 3.11 -7.36
CA LYS A 73 -14.77 3.63 -6.35
C LYS A 73 -15.27 5.04 -6.71
N LEU A 74 -14.44 5.83 -7.40
CA LEU A 74 -14.80 7.19 -7.80
C LEU A 74 -16.09 7.27 -8.65
N ALA A 75 -16.45 6.20 -9.35
CA ALA A 75 -17.71 6.14 -10.07
C ALA A 75 -18.97 6.23 -9.16
N PHE A 76 -18.79 6.03 -7.85
CA PHE A 76 -19.84 6.07 -6.83
C PHE A 76 -19.69 7.23 -5.83
N VAL A 77 -18.77 8.18 -6.05
CA VAL A 77 -18.70 9.39 -5.21
C VAL A 77 -20.00 10.20 -5.36
N GLU A 78 -20.46 10.79 -4.27
CA GLU A 78 -21.71 11.57 -4.25
C GLU A 78 -21.50 12.97 -4.84
N ASN A 79 -20.39 13.62 -4.49
CA ASN A 79 -20.08 14.98 -4.89
C ASN A 79 -19.60 15.08 -6.35
N SER A 80 -19.83 16.21 -6.99
CA SER A 80 -19.46 16.45 -8.38
C SER A 80 -17.96 16.67 -8.57
N VAL A 81 -17.33 17.37 -7.64
CA VAL A 81 -15.90 17.74 -7.66
C VAL A 81 -15.33 17.64 -6.26
N GLY A 82 -14.11 17.15 -6.14
CA GLY A 82 -13.39 17.14 -4.87
C GLY A 82 -11.89 17.27 -5.04
N PHE A 83 -11.25 17.85 -4.01
CA PHE A 83 -9.82 18.04 -3.91
C PHE A 83 -9.32 17.60 -2.54
N ASN A 84 -8.13 16.99 -2.50
CA ASN A 84 -7.50 16.60 -1.25
C ASN A 84 -6.03 17.00 -1.27
N VAL A 85 -5.55 17.42 -0.11
CA VAL A 85 -4.13 17.68 0.13
C VAL A 85 -3.72 16.92 1.37
N SER A 86 -2.69 16.11 1.27
CA SER A 86 -2.16 15.33 2.39
C SER A 86 -0.69 15.56 2.58
N TYR A 87 -0.25 15.48 3.82
CA TYR A 87 1.16 15.50 4.19
C TYR A 87 1.47 14.42 5.21
N VAL A 88 2.54 13.68 4.94
CA VAL A 88 3.03 12.58 5.77
C VAL A 88 4.51 12.82 6.07
N PRO A 89 4.86 13.31 7.26
CA PRO A 89 6.24 13.24 7.75
C PRO A 89 6.64 11.76 7.81
N TRP A 90 7.65 11.37 7.03
CA TRP A 90 8.03 9.96 6.92
C TRP A 90 9.34 9.71 7.65
N LEU A 91 9.45 8.58 8.36
CA LEU A 91 10.65 8.18 9.12
C LEU A 91 11.16 9.24 10.10
N LYS A 92 10.28 10.08 10.66
CA LYS A 92 10.64 11.21 11.54
C LYS A 92 11.48 10.81 12.76
N GLY A 93 11.42 9.54 13.17
CA GLY A 93 12.28 9.00 14.23
C GLY A 93 13.74 8.78 13.83
N LEU A 94 14.07 8.84 12.54
CA LEU A 94 15.43 8.66 12.00
C LEU A 94 15.96 9.97 11.39
N VAL A 95 15.14 10.67 10.59
CA VAL A 95 15.53 11.89 9.84
C VAL A 95 14.32 12.82 9.81
N ASP A 96 14.55 14.10 10.14
CA ASP A 96 13.44 15.06 10.33
C ASP A 96 12.89 15.65 9.02
N ASP A 97 13.60 15.56 7.91
CA ASP A 97 13.29 16.24 6.64
C ASP A 97 12.81 15.31 5.51
N ILE A 98 12.50 14.06 5.83
CA ILE A 98 11.86 13.12 4.90
C ILE A 98 10.33 13.27 4.98
N GLY A 99 9.67 13.38 3.83
CA GLY A 99 8.22 13.52 3.82
C GLY A 99 7.58 13.26 2.47
N LEU A 100 6.31 12.90 2.52
CA LEU A 100 5.45 12.69 1.36
C LEU A 100 4.37 13.78 1.32
N GLY A 101 4.37 14.57 0.27
CA GLY A 101 3.27 15.45 -0.12
C GLY A 101 2.36 14.74 -1.13
N TYR A 102 1.06 14.87 -0.98
CA TYR A 102 0.08 14.28 -1.89
C TYR A 102 -1.05 15.24 -2.16
N VAL A 103 -1.39 15.39 -3.43
CA VAL A 103 -2.54 16.16 -3.89
C VAL A 103 -3.35 15.27 -4.81
N SER A 104 -4.66 15.23 -4.64
CA SER A 104 -5.57 14.55 -5.55
C SER A 104 -6.82 15.40 -5.82
N GLY A 105 -7.42 15.16 -6.96
CA GLY A 105 -8.70 15.78 -7.31
C GLY A 105 -9.47 14.90 -8.27
N TYR A 106 -10.78 15.03 -8.25
CA TYR A 106 -11.68 14.35 -9.18
C TYR A 106 -12.77 15.29 -9.68
N GLY A 107 -13.27 14.98 -10.84
CA GLY A 107 -14.42 15.65 -11.44
C GLY A 107 -15.33 14.65 -12.14
N ARG A 108 -16.62 14.74 -11.86
CA ARG A 108 -17.66 13.95 -12.53
C ARG A 108 -17.92 14.52 -13.92
N ILE A 109 -17.73 13.70 -14.96
CA ILE A 109 -18.00 14.09 -16.37
C ILE A 109 -19.49 13.93 -16.68
N ASN A 110 -20.08 12.87 -16.15
CA ASN A 110 -21.50 12.54 -16.28
C ASN A 110 -21.90 11.57 -15.16
N ASP A 111 -23.18 11.19 -15.09
CA ASP A 111 -23.73 10.34 -14.02
C ASP A 111 -22.99 9.01 -13.80
N LYS A 112 -22.21 8.55 -14.78
CA LYS A 112 -21.52 7.24 -14.73
C LYS A 112 -20.02 7.33 -14.81
N SER A 113 -19.43 8.49 -15.09
CA SER A 113 -18.01 8.61 -15.41
C SER A 113 -17.35 9.74 -14.63
N VAL A 114 -16.19 9.46 -14.08
CA VAL A 114 -15.35 10.36 -13.29
C VAL A 114 -13.93 10.33 -13.82
N VAL A 115 -13.31 11.49 -13.95
CA VAL A 115 -11.86 11.64 -14.16
C VAL A 115 -11.22 12.12 -12.87
N SER A 116 -10.05 11.63 -12.57
CA SER A 116 -9.29 12.03 -11.40
C SER A 116 -7.81 12.14 -11.74
N ALA A 117 -7.10 13.03 -11.05
CA ALA A 117 -5.66 13.14 -11.13
C ALA A 117 -5.04 13.24 -9.74
N SER A 118 -3.79 12.80 -9.60
CA SER A 118 -3.03 12.98 -8.38
C SER A 118 -1.55 13.22 -8.65
N LEU A 119 -0.90 13.88 -7.70
CA LEU A 119 0.54 14.08 -7.63
C LEU A 119 1.03 13.62 -6.26
N ARG A 120 1.99 12.71 -6.25
CA ARG A 120 2.77 12.34 -5.07
C ARG A 120 4.18 12.86 -5.23
N TYR A 121 4.68 13.57 -4.23
CA TYR A 121 6.05 14.06 -4.17
C TYR A 121 6.70 13.56 -2.88
N PHE A 122 7.77 12.80 -3.01
CA PHE A 122 8.53 12.23 -1.90
C PHE A 122 9.91 12.87 -1.84
N SER A 123 10.19 13.57 -0.73
CA SER A 123 11.50 14.12 -0.42
C SER A 123 12.23 13.15 0.49
N LEU A 124 13.48 12.81 0.12
CA LEU A 124 14.34 11.97 0.96
C LEU A 124 15.20 12.80 1.93
N GLY A 125 14.91 14.09 2.03
CA GLY A 125 15.67 15.00 2.90
C GLY A 125 16.99 15.44 2.29
N SER A 126 17.87 15.95 3.15
CA SER A 126 19.18 16.47 2.76
C SER A 126 20.27 15.44 3.04
N ILE A 127 20.98 15.01 2.01
CA ILE A 127 22.07 14.02 2.10
C ILE A 127 23.39 14.72 1.75
N THR A 128 24.38 14.61 2.64
CA THR A 128 25.73 15.08 2.35
C THR A 128 26.56 13.93 1.79
N PHE A 129 26.99 14.06 0.55
CA PHE A 129 27.90 13.11 -0.07
C PHE A 129 29.34 13.37 0.39
N THR A 130 30.09 12.32 0.64
CA THR A 130 31.52 12.38 0.98
C THR A 130 32.29 11.50 0.01
N ASN A 131 33.55 11.88 -0.25
CA ASN A 131 34.49 10.99 -0.95
C ASN A 131 35.04 9.92 0.00
N ASP A 132 35.89 9.04 -0.50
CA ASP A 132 36.49 7.93 0.26
C ASP A 132 37.34 8.40 1.46
N GLU A 133 37.83 9.65 1.43
CA GLU A 133 38.54 10.27 2.55
C GLU A 133 37.62 10.99 3.55
N GLY A 134 36.27 10.88 3.37
CA GLY A 134 35.29 11.52 4.24
C GLY A 134 35.09 13.05 4.01
N VAL A 135 35.67 13.61 2.96
CA VAL A 135 35.52 15.04 2.63
C VAL A 135 34.18 15.27 1.95
N SER A 136 33.45 16.28 2.42
CA SER A 136 32.14 16.63 1.85
C SER A 136 32.26 17.05 0.37
N GLN A 137 31.42 16.40 -0.46
CA GLN A 137 31.26 16.71 -1.90
C GLN A 137 30.02 17.59 -2.16
N GLY A 138 29.32 18.00 -1.09
CA GLY A 138 28.12 18.82 -1.17
C GLY A 138 26.89 18.17 -0.56
N THR A 139 25.87 19.00 -0.33
CA THR A 139 24.58 18.56 0.21
C THR A 139 23.53 18.59 -0.91
N TYR A 140 22.82 17.47 -1.07
CA TYR A 140 21.86 17.23 -2.13
C TYR A 140 20.50 16.84 -1.53
N LYS A 141 19.42 17.02 -2.29
CA LYS A 141 18.05 16.69 -1.90
C LYS A 141 17.43 15.72 -2.90
N PRO A 142 17.68 14.41 -2.74
CA PRO A 142 17.05 13.40 -3.57
C PRO A 142 15.52 13.45 -3.47
N ASN A 143 14.87 13.20 -4.58
CA ASN A 143 13.41 13.24 -4.61
C ASN A 143 12.84 12.27 -5.64
N GLU A 144 11.60 11.89 -5.40
CA GLU A 144 10.81 11.05 -6.27
C GLU A 144 9.42 11.66 -6.42
N PHE A 145 8.80 11.51 -7.58
CA PHE A 145 7.40 11.87 -7.74
C PHE A 145 6.67 10.95 -8.72
N ALA A 146 5.36 10.88 -8.58
CA ALA A 146 4.47 10.21 -9.51
C ALA A 146 3.24 11.09 -9.80
N VAL A 147 2.87 11.13 -11.07
CA VAL A 147 1.64 11.76 -11.55
C VAL A 147 0.71 10.66 -12.05
N ASP A 148 -0.49 10.61 -11.51
CA ASP A 148 -1.51 9.63 -11.86
C ASP A 148 -2.71 10.34 -12.51
N VAL A 149 -3.28 9.73 -13.56
CA VAL A 149 -4.53 10.15 -14.19
C VAL A 149 -5.42 8.94 -14.32
N ALA A 150 -6.63 8.99 -13.77
CA ALA A 150 -7.58 7.89 -13.74
C ALA A 150 -8.88 8.24 -14.45
N TYR A 151 -9.44 7.24 -15.13
CA TYR A 151 -10.80 7.25 -15.64
C TYR A 151 -11.58 6.11 -14.99
N ALA A 152 -12.62 6.44 -14.25
CA ALA A 152 -13.53 5.51 -13.60
C ALA A 152 -14.91 5.54 -14.24
N ARG A 153 -15.53 4.37 -14.43
CA ARG A 153 -16.86 4.26 -15.01
C ARG A 153 -17.71 3.23 -14.28
N GLN A 154 -18.93 3.63 -13.97
CA GLN A 154 -19.99 2.75 -13.51
C GLN A 154 -20.52 1.92 -14.69
N LEU A 155 -20.32 0.61 -14.64
CA LEU A 155 -20.73 -0.34 -15.69
C LEU A 155 -22.12 -0.93 -15.42
N SER A 156 -22.52 -1.03 -14.15
CA SER A 156 -23.86 -1.39 -13.73
C SER A 156 -24.25 -0.64 -12.45
N LYS A 157 -25.47 -0.86 -11.95
CA LYS A 157 -25.93 -0.22 -10.69
C LYS A 157 -25.00 -0.50 -9.49
N ASN A 158 -24.30 -1.62 -9.51
CA ASN A 158 -23.52 -2.10 -8.40
C ASN A 158 -22.04 -2.31 -8.74
N PHE A 159 -21.60 -2.10 -9.96
CA PHE A 159 -20.27 -2.43 -10.43
C PHE A 159 -19.64 -1.32 -11.24
N SER A 160 -18.38 -1.04 -10.97
CA SER A 160 -17.55 -0.10 -11.69
C SER A 160 -16.16 -0.66 -11.99
N ALA A 161 -15.49 -0.07 -12.95
CA ALA A 161 -14.10 -0.32 -13.28
C ALA A 161 -13.38 1.00 -13.54
N ALA A 162 -12.07 1.01 -13.37
CA ALA A 162 -11.22 2.15 -13.71
C ALA A 162 -9.87 1.69 -14.25
N VAL A 163 -9.27 2.57 -15.04
CA VAL A 163 -7.90 2.48 -15.51
C VAL A 163 -7.18 3.77 -15.08
N THR A 164 -5.96 3.62 -14.56
CA THR A 164 -5.10 4.75 -14.19
C THR A 164 -3.82 4.66 -15.01
N GLY A 165 -3.43 5.75 -15.67
CA GLY A 165 -2.10 5.93 -16.25
C GLY A 165 -1.21 6.65 -15.25
N LYS A 166 0.07 6.28 -15.21
CA LYS A 166 1.01 6.75 -14.19
C LYS A 166 2.37 7.06 -14.82
N PHE A 167 2.90 8.24 -14.52
CA PHE A 167 4.28 8.62 -14.82
C PHE A 167 5.08 8.69 -13.52
N ILE A 168 6.27 8.08 -13.51
CA ILE A 168 7.13 7.94 -12.34
C ILE A 168 8.48 8.52 -12.65
N TYR A 169 8.99 9.36 -11.76
CA TYR A 169 10.31 9.95 -11.78
C TYR A 169 11.00 9.72 -10.43
N SER A 170 12.25 9.28 -10.47
CA SER A 170 13.07 9.04 -9.28
C SER A 170 14.48 9.55 -9.52
N ASN A 171 14.95 10.46 -8.68
CA ASN A 171 16.29 11.02 -8.74
C ASN A 171 16.97 10.91 -7.36
N LEU A 172 17.59 9.77 -7.14
CA LEU A 172 18.19 9.42 -5.85
C LEU A 172 19.63 9.89 -5.72
N THR A 173 20.37 9.90 -6.81
CA THR A 173 21.82 10.14 -6.84
C THR A 173 22.20 11.52 -7.39
N LEU A 174 21.23 12.22 -8.01
CA LEU A 174 21.39 13.55 -8.58
C LEU A 174 22.57 13.69 -9.56
N GLY A 175 22.84 12.58 -10.30
CA GLY A 175 23.91 12.53 -11.29
C GLY A 175 25.32 12.36 -10.70
N GLN A 176 25.42 11.97 -9.43
CA GLN A 176 26.72 11.69 -8.80
C GLN A 176 27.21 10.30 -9.22
N ASP A 177 28.51 10.15 -9.39
CA ASP A 177 29.13 8.85 -9.57
C ASP A 177 29.01 8.00 -8.31
N VAL A 178 28.52 6.78 -8.46
CA VAL A 178 28.43 5.80 -7.38
C VAL A 178 29.27 4.59 -7.77
N GLY A 179 30.37 4.38 -7.05
CA GLY A 179 31.27 3.24 -7.32
C GLY A 179 31.90 3.26 -8.72
N GLY A 180 32.15 4.46 -9.29
CA GLY A 180 32.77 4.62 -10.62
C GLY A 180 31.78 4.46 -11.79
N VAL A 181 30.46 4.44 -11.49
CA VAL A 181 29.41 4.38 -12.52
C VAL A 181 28.61 5.67 -12.50
N GLU A 182 28.47 6.32 -13.65
CA GLU A 182 27.64 7.51 -13.82
C GLU A 182 26.18 7.16 -13.57
N SER A 183 25.56 7.87 -12.65
CA SER A 183 24.16 7.69 -12.30
C SER A 183 23.27 8.73 -12.97
N ARG A 184 22.00 8.39 -13.16
CA ARG A 184 21.00 9.28 -13.74
C ARG A 184 19.65 9.11 -13.07
N ALA A 185 18.78 10.09 -13.25
CA ALA A 185 17.38 9.94 -12.84
C ALA A 185 16.70 8.80 -13.58
N GLY A 186 16.01 7.96 -12.83
CA GLY A 186 15.17 6.88 -13.37
C GLY A 186 13.78 7.40 -13.73
N THR A 187 13.23 6.92 -14.85
CA THR A 187 11.84 7.19 -15.24
C THR A 187 11.13 5.90 -15.62
N SER A 188 9.85 5.81 -15.31
CA SER A 188 9.02 4.69 -15.73
C SER A 188 7.58 5.16 -16.00
N VAL A 189 6.86 4.34 -16.74
CA VAL A 189 5.42 4.47 -16.92
C VAL A 189 4.74 3.20 -16.45
N ALA A 190 3.56 3.37 -15.83
CA ALA A 190 2.78 2.26 -15.32
C ALA A 190 1.28 2.49 -15.52
N ALA A 191 0.51 1.45 -15.34
CA ALA A 191 -0.94 1.50 -15.33
C ALA A 191 -1.52 0.72 -14.14
N ASP A 192 -2.69 1.15 -13.66
CA ASP A 192 -3.49 0.35 -12.73
C ASP A 192 -4.81 -0.03 -13.41
N VAL A 193 -5.30 -1.21 -13.08
CA VAL A 193 -6.63 -1.69 -13.45
C VAL A 193 -7.36 -2.10 -12.20
N THR A 194 -8.49 -1.43 -11.92
CA THR A 194 -9.23 -1.63 -10.69
C THR A 194 -10.71 -1.86 -10.93
N VAL A 195 -11.34 -2.59 -10.02
CA VAL A 195 -12.77 -2.88 -10.03
C VAL A 195 -13.37 -2.68 -8.64
N PHE A 196 -14.65 -2.32 -8.61
CA PHE A 196 -15.39 -2.17 -7.37
C PHE A 196 -16.83 -2.63 -7.55
N TYR A 197 -17.30 -3.42 -6.60
CA TYR A 197 -18.67 -3.87 -6.49
C TYR A 197 -19.25 -3.41 -5.15
N THR A 198 -20.46 -2.84 -5.17
CA THR A 198 -21.16 -2.42 -3.96
C THR A 198 -22.60 -2.93 -3.99
N LYS A 199 -23.07 -3.47 -2.88
CA LYS A 199 -24.44 -4.01 -2.73
C LYS A 199 -25.11 -3.38 -1.53
N PRO A 200 -26.21 -2.62 -1.72
CA PRO A 200 -27.03 -2.16 -0.61
C PRO A 200 -27.63 -3.34 0.15
N LEU A 201 -27.59 -3.25 1.47
CA LEU A 201 -28.17 -4.22 2.40
C LEU A 201 -29.30 -3.55 3.18
N ARG A 202 -30.32 -4.33 3.51
CA ARG A 202 -31.42 -3.92 4.39
C ARG A 202 -31.51 -4.90 5.55
N PHE A 203 -31.51 -4.35 6.74
CA PHE A 203 -31.63 -5.14 7.97
C PHE A 203 -33.01 -4.98 8.60
N SER A 204 -33.30 -5.80 9.60
CA SER A 204 -34.48 -5.63 10.45
C SER A 204 -34.50 -4.24 11.10
N GLN A 205 -35.67 -3.72 11.40
CA GLN A 205 -35.89 -2.36 11.97
C GLN A 205 -35.55 -1.21 11.00
N GLY A 206 -35.56 -1.45 9.67
CA GLY A 206 -35.33 -0.41 8.67
C GLY A 206 -33.89 0.06 8.49
N ARG A 207 -32.93 -0.51 9.21
CA ARG A 207 -31.50 -0.14 9.11
C ARG A 207 -30.97 -0.46 7.72
N ARG A 208 -30.14 0.43 7.22
CA ARG A 208 -29.46 0.30 5.92
C ARG A 208 -27.98 -0.02 6.13
N GLY A 209 -27.39 -0.61 5.13
CA GLY A 209 -25.96 -0.84 5.09
C GLY A 209 -25.52 -1.13 3.67
N THR A 210 -24.23 -1.31 3.49
CA THR A 210 -23.65 -1.71 2.22
C THR A 210 -22.58 -2.80 2.44
N TRP A 211 -22.47 -3.68 1.47
CA TRP A 211 -21.32 -4.56 1.35
C TRP A 211 -20.56 -4.19 0.09
N GLY A 212 -19.27 -3.89 0.25
CA GLY A 212 -18.34 -3.55 -0.81
C GLY A 212 -17.31 -4.66 -1.02
N LEU A 213 -16.94 -4.90 -2.27
CA LEU A 213 -15.81 -5.72 -2.68
C LEU A 213 -15.03 -4.94 -3.73
N GLY A 214 -13.74 -4.79 -3.54
CA GLY A 214 -12.89 -4.03 -4.45
C GLY A 214 -11.53 -4.65 -4.61
N GLY A 215 -10.85 -4.30 -5.69
CA GLY A 215 -9.48 -4.71 -5.90
C GLY A 215 -8.96 -4.35 -7.26
N GLY A 216 -7.69 -4.68 -7.49
CA GLY A 216 -7.04 -4.41 -8.75
C GLY A 216 -5.57 -4.76 -8.72
N ILE A 217 -4.94 -4.59 -9.88
CA ILE A 217 -3.50 -4.69 -10.05
C ILE A 217 -2.98 -3.27 -10.28
N TYR A 218 -2.01 -2.89 -9.48
CA TYR A 218 -1.44 -1.55 -9.43
C TYR A 218 0.00 -1.57 -9.93
N ASN A 219 0.45 -0.44 -10.51
CA ASN A 219 1.81 -0.23 -10.98
C ASN A 219 2.26 -1.31 -12.00
N ILE A 220 1.39 -1.71 -12.92
CA ILE A 220 1.77 -2.56 -14.06
C ILE A 220 2.63 -1.72 -15.00
N GLY A 221 3.94 -1.90 -14.98
CA GLY A 221 4.83 -0.99 -15.71
C GLY A 221 6.22 -1.54 -15.98
N ASN A 222 7.04 -0.71 -16.59
CA ASN A 222 8.40 -1.06 -16.96
C ASN A 222 9.33 -1.03 -15.74
N LYS A 223 10.36 -1.89 -15.78
CA LYS A 223 11.50 -1.80 -14.86
C LYS A 223 12.20 -0.45 -15.01
N ILE A 224 12.79 0.06 -13.92
CA ILE A 224 13.52 1.32 -13.88
C ILE A 224 15.04 1.05 -13.76
N SER A 225 15.86 1.95 -14.30
CA SER A 225 17.30 1.91 -14.15
C SER A 225 17.84 3.28 -13.79
N TYR A 226 18.81 3.31 -12.88
CA TYR A 226 19.49 4.53 -12.42
C TYR A 226 20.90 4.69 -12.99
N THR A 227 21.35 3.73 -13.78
CA THR A 227 22.68 3.73 -14.41
C THR A 227 22.56 3.46 -15.91
N SER A 228 23.67 3.55 -16.62
CA SER A 228 23.79 3.13 -18.03
C SER A 228 23.85 1.60 -18.18
N SER A 229 23.90 0.84 -17.07
CA SER A 229 23.93 -0.63 -17.09
C SER A 229 22.64 -1.21 -17.67
N THR A 230 22.71 -2.46 -18.14
CA THR A 230 21.55 -3.21 -18.62
C THR A 230 20.64 -3.68 -17.47
N GLU A 231 21.12 -3.59 -16.24
CA GLU A 231 20.37 -3.99 -15.05
C GLU A 231 19.23 -3.00 -14.75
N LYS A 232 18.06 -3.55 -14.53
CA LYS A 232 16.84 -2.78 -14.24
C LYS A 232 16.07 -3.43 -13.12
N ASP A 233 15.59 -2.61 -12.19
CA ASP A 233 14.81 -3.06 -11.05
C ASP A 233 13.31 -3.01 -11.33
N PHE A 234 12.58 -3.96 -10.76
CA PHE A 234 11.12 -3.95 -10.80
C PHE A 234 10.58 -2.75 -10.02
N ILE A 235 9.54 -2.12 -10.55
CA ILE A 235 8.69 -1.22 -9.77
C ILE A 235 7.69 -2.07 -8.94
N PRO A 236 7.11 -1.54 -7.85
CA PRO A 236 6.28 -2.33 -6.93
C PRO A 236 4.89 -2.61 -7.52
N THR A 237 4.84 -3.50 -8.51
CA THR A 237 3.57 -4.02 -9.01
C THR A 237 2.86 -4.78 -7.88
N ASN A 238 1.59 -4.47 -7.61
CA ASN A 238 0.89 -4.97 -6.44
C ASN A 238 -0.53 -5.43 -6.78
N LEU A 239 -0.93 -6.59 -6.27
CA LEU A 239 -2.31 -7.05 -6.24
C LEU A 239 -2.93 -6.64 -4.91
N LYS A 240 -4.08 -5.98 -4.96
CA LYS A 240 -4.86 -5.63 -3.77
C LYS A 240 -6.30 -6.12 -3.96
N ILE A 241 -6.84 -6.79 -2.93
CA ILE A 241 -8.23 -7.23 -2.87
C ILE A 241 -8.75 -6.90 -1.48
N GLY A 242 -9.94 -6.33 -1.37
CA GLY A 242 -10.52 -6.01 -0.08
C GLY A 242 -12.03 -6.04 -0.06
N THR A 243 -12.56 -6.08 1.13
CA THR A 243 -14.00 -6.06 1.39
C THR A 243 -14.32 -5.09 2.52
N THR A 244 -15.46 -4.43 2.42
CA THR A 244 -15.96 -3.53 3.46
C THR A 244 -17.42 -3.82 3.73
N PHE A 245 -17.75 -3.95 5.00
CA PHE A 245 -19.12 -4.00 5.48
C PHE A 245 -19.43 -2.70 6.24
N SER A 246 -20.52 -2.02 5.88
CA SER A 246 -20.95 -0.81 6.56
C SER A 246 -22.44 -0.85 6.91
N MET A 247 -22.80 -0.14 7.98
CA MET A 247 -24.16 -0.16 8.49
C MET A 247 -24.48 1.16 9.23
N ASP A 248 -25.68 1.71 8.96
CA ASP A 248 -26.30 2.72 9.81
C ASP A 248 -26.76 2.03 11.10
N LEU A 249 -26.19 2.41 12.24
CA LEU A 249 -26.61 1.90 13.55
C LEU A 249 -27.91 2.56 14.00
N ASP A 250 -28.05 3.84 13.73
CA ASP A 250 -29.23 4.69 13.83
C ASP A 250 -29.10 5.90 12.89
N ASP A 251 -29.92 6.94 13.07
CA ASP A 251 -29.95 8.13 12.19
C ASP A 251 -28.67 8.98 12.27
N TYR A 252 -27.90 8.88 13.35
CA TYR A 252 -26.69 9.65 13.59
C TYR A 252 -25.42 8.81 13.53
N ASN A 253 -25.53 7.51 13.76
CA ASN A 253 -24.39 6.64 13.98
C ASN A 253 -24.19 5.68 12.80
N PHE A 254 -23.04 5.74 12.17
CA PHE A 254 -22.61 4.84 11.09
C PHE A 254 -21.34 4.11 11.48
N PHE A 255 -21.25 2.85 11.12
CA PHE A 255 -20.07 2.00 11.38
C PHE A 255 -19.67 1.25 10.12
N SER A 256 -18.37 1.12 9.89
CA SER A 256 -17.82 0.25 8.85
C SER A 256 -16.63 -0.56 9.35
N LEU A 257 -16.49 -1.76 8.78
CA LEU A 257 -15.37 -2.68 8.99
C LEU A 257 -14.82 -3.09 7.64
N SER A 258 -13.51 -2.96 7.47
CA SER A 258 -12.79 -3.25 6.21
C SER A 258 -11.67 -4.24 6.43
N LEU A 259 -11.41 -5.06 5.41
CA LEU A 259 -10.33 -6.04 5.35
C LEU A 259 -9.73 -6.02 3.96
N ASP A 260 -8.41 -5.80 3.86
CA ASP A 260 -7.65 -5.81 2.62
C ASP A 260 -6.52 -6.84 2.69
N PHE A 261 -6.26 -7.48 1.55
CA PHE A 261 -5.11 -8.35 1.29
C PHE A 261 -4.28 -7.74 0.18
N ASN A 262 -2.97 -7.68 0.39
CA ASN A 262 -2.02 -7.13 -0.58
C ASN A 262 -0.89 -8.13 -0.81
N LYS A 263 -0.49 -8.32 -2.07
CA LYS A 263 0.68 -9.11 -2.46
C LYS A 263 1.46 -8.36 -3.53
N LEU A 264 2.78 -8.23 -3.34
CA LEU A 264 3.67 -7.76 -4.40
C LEU A 264 3.72 -8.81 -5.51
N LEU A 265 3.49 -8.36 -6.75
CA LEU A 265 3.61 -9.17 -7.96
C LEU A 265 5.01 -8.96 -8.59
N VAL A 266 6.02 -9.11 -7.74
CA VAL A 266 7.44 -9.00 -8.10
C VAL A 266 8.10 -10.30 -7.68
N PRO A 267 8.96 -10.89 -8.50
CA PRO A 267 9.60 -12.15 -8.18
C PRO A 267 10.37 -12.12 -6.86
N THR A 268 10.25 -13.19 -6.10
CA THR A 268 11.06 -13.41 -4.89
C THR A 268 12.53 -13.52 -5.27
N PRO A 269 13.46 -12.91 -4.50
CA PRO A 269 14.88 -13.03 -4.76
C PRO A 269 15.30 -14.50 -4.80
N PRO A 270 16.09 -14.92 -5.82
CA PRO A 270 16.53 -16.31 -5.97
C PRO A 270 17.45 -16.72 -4.81
N VAL A 271 17.35 -17.99 -4.41
CA VAL A 271 18.24 -18.60 -3.43
C VAL A 271 19.12 -19.63 -4.14
N TYR A 272 20.43 -19.56 -3.92
CA TYR A 272 21.40 -20.44 -4.51
C TYR A 272 22.07 -21.33 -3.46
N TYR A 273 22.47 -22.57 -3.82
CA TYR A 273 23.24 -23.43 -2.94
C TYR A 273 24.61 -22.82 -2.63
N LYS A 274 24.97 -22.82 -1.35
CA LYS A 274 26.25 -22.31 -0.82
C LYS A 274 27.14 -23.49 -0.37
N GLU A 275 28.43 -23.24 -0.19
CA GLU A 275 29.33 -24.20 0.47
C GLU A 275 28.80 -24.51 1.86
N GLY A 276 28.69 -25.81 2.18
CA GLY A 276 28.16 -26.31 3.47
C GLY A 276 26.67 -26.64 3.45
N ASP A 277 25.95 -26.31 2.40
CA ASP A 277 24.56 -26.75 2.24
C ASP A 277 24.48 -28.25 1.94
N ASN A 278 23.33 -28.86 2.29
CA ASN A 278 23.05 -30.25 1.88
C ASN A 278 22.53 -30.24 0.45
N ILE A 279 23.46 -30.36 -0.51
CA ILE A 279 23.17 -30.26 -1.95
C ILE A 279 22.70 -31.62 -2.46
N PRO A 280 21.49 -31.72 -3.10
CA PRO A 280 21.00 -32.94 -3.69
C PRO A 280 21.92 -33.47 -4.81
N GLU A 281 21.90 -34.79 -5.04
CA GLU A 281 22.61 -35.41 -6.16
C GLU A 281 22.18 -34.78 -7.50
N GLY A 282 23.14 -34.31 -8.28
CA GLY A 282 22.92 -33.64 -9.56
C GLY A 282 22.82 -32.12 -9.49
N SER A 283 22.99 -31.51 -8.32
CA SER A 283 23.12 -30.06 -8.15
C SER A 283 24.51 -29.70 -7.63
N GLU A 284 24.94 -28.45 -7.87
CA GLU A 284 26.26 -27.94 -7.47
C GLU A 284 26.09 -26.61 -6.67
N VAL A 285 27.18 -26.18 -6.01
CA VAL A 285 27.26 -24.84 -5.41
C VAL A 285 27.05 -23.78 -6.49
N GLY A 286 26.14 -22.84 -6.24
CA GLY A 286 25.74 -21.81 -7.20
C GLY A 286 24.52 -22.15 -8.04
N ASP A 287 24.00 -23.37 -7.97
CA ASP A 287 22.72 -23.72 -8.59
C ASP A 287 21.55 -23.15 -7.79
N LEU A 288 20.43 -22.88 -8.47
CA LEU A 288 19.18 -22.45 -7.85
C LEU A 288 18.58 -23.55 -6.96
N VAL A 289 18.20 -23.19 -5.75
CA VAL A 289 17.48 -24.07 -4.82
C VAL A 289 16.01 -24.16 -5.25
N PRO A 290 15.48 -25.34 -5.65
CA PRO A 290 14.06 -25.48 -5.98
C PRO A 290 13.17 -25.19 -4.74
N PRO A 291 12.01 -24.51 -4.89
CA PRO A 291 11.36 -24.09 -6.12
C PRO A 291 11.74 -22.66 -6.59
N TYR A 292 12.74 -22.00 -5.98
CA TYR A 292 13.14 -20.64 -6.38
C TYR A 292 13.47 -20.56 -7.87
N LYS A 293 13.23 -19.38 -8.45
CA LYS A 293 13.42 -19.12 -9.88
C LYS A 293 14.27 -17.89 -10.11
N ASP A 294 14.88 -17.81 -11.27
CA ASP A 294 15.58 -16.61 -11.72
C ASP A 294 14.60 -15.44 -11.78
N ASN A 295 15.01 -14.29 -11.23
CA ASN A 295 14.25 -13.04 -11.21
C ASN A 295 14.58 -12.11 -12.39
N ASN A 296 15.50 -12.48 -13.29
CA ASN A 296 15.83 -11.69 -14.47
C ASN A 296 14.81 -11.93 -15.60
N VAL A 297 13.58 -11.60 -15.36
CA VAL A 297 12.44 -11.82 -16.27
C VAL A 297 11.74 -10.50 -16.63
N SER A 298 10.89 -10.53 -17.65
CA SER A 298 10.06 -9.37 -18.02
C SER A 298 9.04 -9.03 -16.91
N PRO A 299 8.53 -7.78 -16.82
CA PRO A 299 7.54 -7.40 -15.82
C PRO A 299 6.30 -8.30 -15.79
N LEU A 300 5.71 -8.62 -16.95
CA LEU A 300 4.53 -9.48 -17.04
C LEU A 300 4.83 -10.92 -16.62
N GLN A 301 5.99 -11.45 -16.97
CA GLN A 301 6.42 -12.76 -16.53
C GLN A 301 6.67 -12.77 -15.03
N GLY A 302 7.31 -11.74 -14.47
CA GLY A 302 7.53 -11.57 -13.04
C GLY A 302 6.23 -11.56 -12.24
N MET A 303 5.19 -10.86 -12.73
CA MET A 303 3.87 -10.84 -12.09
C MET A 303 3.25 -12.25 -11.97
N ILE A 304 3.38 -13.08 -12.99
CA ILE A 304 2.85 -14.46 -12.98
C ILE A 304 3.74 -15.33 -12.09
N GLN A 305 5.06 -15.19 -12.22
CA GLN A 305 6.05 -15.96 -11.49
C GLN A 305 5.94 -15.78 -9.97
N SER A 306 5.64 -14.58 -9.50
CA SER A 306 5.51 -14.23 -8.08
C SER A 306 4.47 -15.04 -7.28
N PHE A 307 3.72 -15.93 -7.92
CA PHE A 307 2.79 -16.84 -7.24
C PHE A 307 3.35 -18.25 -7.00
N TYR A 308 4.54 -18.56 -7.56
CA TYR A 308 5.10 -19.90 -7.53
C TYR A 308 6.64 -19.94 -7.64
N ASP A 309 7.33 -18.88 -7.24
CA ASP A 309 8.80 -18.78 -7.28
C ASP A 309 9.46 -18.95 -5.91
N ALA A 310 8.68 -19.29 -4.91
CA ALA A 310 9.14 -19.62 -3.58
C ALA A 310 8.36 -20.83 -3.00
N PRO A 311 8.81 -21.45 -1.87
CA PRO A 311 8.02 -22.46 -1.18
C PRO A 311 6.64 -21.92 -0.78
N PHE A 312 5.59 -22.75 -0.86
CA PHE A 312 4.20 -22.33 -0.59
C PHE A 312 4.02 -21.58 0.76
N LYS A 313 4.75 -21.97 1.79
CA LYS A 313 4.75 -21.30 3.08
C LYS A 313 5.27 -19.84 2.97
N GLU A 314 6.30 -19.64 2.16
CA GLU A 314 6.87 -18.32 1.91
C GLU A 314 5.94 -17.46 1.07
N GLU A 315 5.30 -18.03 0.04
CA GLU A 315 4.27 -17.35 -0.77
C GLU A 315 3.11 -16.81 0.11
N LEU A 316 2.67 -17.58 1.10
CA LEU A 316 1.65 -17.11 2.05
C LEU A 316 2.17 -15.96 2.94
N GLN A 317 3.46 -15.93 3.27
CA GLN A 317 4.07 -14.87 4.06
C GLN A 317 4.23 -13.54 3.30
N GLU A 318 4.11 -13.56 1.98
CA GLU A 318 4.13 -12.37 1.13
C GLU A 318 2.79 -11.62 1.10
N ILE A 319 1.74 -12.22 1.66
CA ILE A 319 0.43 -11.60 1.75
C ILE A 319 0.39 -10.69 2.97
N ASN A 320 0.29 -9.39 2.74
CA ASN A 320 0.05 -8.40 3.77
C ASN A 320 -1.45 -8.31 4.05
N ILE A 321 -1.80 -8.15 5.32
CA ILE A 321 -3.20 -8.08 5.78
C ILE A 321 -3.41 -6.74 6.49
N ALA A 322 -4.47 -6.04 6.10
CA ALA A 322 -4.90 -4.80 6.74
C ALA A 322 -6.35 -4.93 7.21
N VAL A 323 -6.62 -4.52 8.44
CA VAL A 323 -7.97 -4.47 9.02
C VAL A 323 -8.22 -3.07 9.53
N GLY A 324 -9.39 -2.51 9.22
CA GLY A 324 -9.76 -1.17 9.64
C GLY A 324 -11.21 -1.04 10.02
N ALA A 325 -11.47 -0.23 11.05
CA ALA A 325 -12.81 0.15 11.48
C ALA A 325 -12.95 1.66 11.45
N GLU A 326 -14.13 2.14 11.04
CA GLU A 326 -14.49 3.55 11.00
C GLU A 326 -15.88 3.72 11.62
N TYR A 327 -15.98 4.66 12.54
CA TYR A 327 -17.23 5.08 13.16
C TYR A 327 -17.45 6.56 12.89
N TRP A 328 -18.66 6.91 12.44
CA TRP A 328 -19.09 8.29 12.23
C TRP A 328 -20.24 8.65 13.16
N TYR A 329 -20.16 9.83 13.73
CA TYR A 329 -21.25 10.48 14.43
C TYR A 329 -21.74 11.67 13.61
N ASP A 330 -23.03 11.67 13.29
CA ASP A 330 -23.76 12.73 12.54
C ASP A 330 -23.07 13.11 11.22
N LYS A 331 -22.33 12.18 10.58
CA LYS A 331 -21.50 12.40 9.39
C LYS A 331 -20.47 13.53 9.53
N GLN A 332 -20.29 14.06 10.74
CA GLN A 332 -19.39 15.17 11.05
C GLN A 332 -18.12 14.72 11.73
N PHE A 333 -18.22 13.80 12.69
CA PHE A 333 -17.07 13.33 13.48
C PHE A 333 -16.80 11.87 13.18
N ALA A 334 -15.54 11.55 12.86
CA ALA A 334 -15.11 10.18 12.65
C ALA A 334 -14.05 9.77 13.67
N LEU A 335 -14.15 8.51 14.12
CA LEU A 335 -13.09 7.81 14.84
C LEU A 335 -12.71 6.58 14.04
N ARG A 336 -11.42 6.28 14.01
CA ARG A 336 -10.85 5.19 13.23
C ARG A 336 -9.84 4.41 14.03
N GLY A 337 -9.78 3.12 13.75
CA GLY A 337 -8.75 2.24 14.28
C GLY A 337 -8.42 1.16 13.26
N GLY A 338 -7.19 0.71 13.25
CA GLY A 338 -6.79 -0.34 12.32
C GLY A 338 -5.53 -1.06 12.74
N TYR A 339 -5.23 -2.12 12.01
CA TYR A 339 -4.02 -2.92 12.17
C TYR A 339 -3.51 -3.35 10.81
N PHE A 340 -2.21 -3.23 10.61
CA PHE A 340 -1.49 -3.70 9.44
C PHE A 340 -0.51 -4.80 9.85
N TYR A 341 -0.52 -5.88 9.10
CA TYR A 341 0.37 -7.03 9.28
C TYR A 341 1.15 -7.35 8.02
N GLU A 342 2.45 -7.42 8.15
CA GLU A 342 3.40 -7.99 7.19
C GLU A 342 4.27 -8.99 7.91
N SER A 343 4.56 -10.11 7.23
CA SER A 343 5.38 -11.19 7.83
C SER A 343 6.75 -10.66 8.27
N PRO A 344 7.26 -11.11 9.44
CA PRO A 344 8.61 -10.78 9.89
C PRO A 344 9.70 -11.11 8.87
N SER A 345 9.51 -12.16 8.07
CA SER A 345 10.44 -12.58 7.02
C SER A 345 10.38 -11.73 5.73
N LYS A 346 9.38 -10.85 5.58
CA LYS A 346 9.14 -10.10 4.34
C LYS A 346 9.15 -8.57 4.51
N GLY A 347 9.53 -8.06 5.68
CA GLY A 347 9.63 -6.62 5.95
C GLY A 347 9.22 -6.22 7.36
N ASN A 348 8.47 -7.09 8.06
CA ASN A 348 8.10 -6.93 9.47
C ASN A 348 7.39 -5.61 9.82
N ARG A 349 6.59 -5.08 8.88
CA ARG A 349 5.75 -3.91 9.14
C ARG A 349 4.49 -4.35 9.86
N GLN A 350 4.48 -4.20 11.17
CA GLN A 350 3.33 -4.49 12.01
C GLN A 350 3.04 -3.27 12.87
N TYR A 351 1.82 -2.74 12.76
CA TYR A 351 1.44 -1.55 13.49
C TYR A 351 -0.07 -1.43 13.68
N PHE A 352 -0.44 -0.81 14.79
CA PHE A 352 -1.77 -0.30 15.02
C PHE A 352 -1.88 1.14 14.50
N THR A 353 -3.09 1.55 14.15
CA THR A 353 -3.36 2.93 13.76
C THR A 353 -4.59 3.46 14.49
N LEU A 354 -4.55 4.76 14.76
CA LEU A 354 -5.68 5.51 15.27
C LEU A 354 -5.91 6.70 14.33
N GLY A 355 -7.15 7.11 14.16
CA GLY A 355 -7.49 8.26 13.34
C GLY A 355 -8.72 9.00 13.86
N ALA A 356 -8.77 10.28 13.51
CA ALA A 356 -9.93 11.13 13.75
C ALA A 356 -10.25 11.93 12.48
N GLY A 357 -11.51 12.26 12.29
CA GLY A 357 -11.97 13.06 11.17
C GLY A 357 -13.02 14.07 11.58
N LEU A 358 -13.01 15.22 10.93
CA LEU A 358 -14.02 16.27 11.07
C LEU A 358 -14.51 16.65 9.68
N ARG A 359 -15.82 16.82 9.53
CA ARG A 359 -16.45 17.38 8.32
C ARG A 359 -17.29 18.58 8.73
N TYR A 360 -17.08 19.65 8.01
CA TYR A 360 -17.87 20.88 8.19
C TYR A 360 -18.12 21.54 6.85
N ASN A 361 -19.38 21.55 6.44
CA ASN A 361 -19.82 21.99 5.10
C ASN A 361 -19.01 21.22 4.01
N VAL A 362 -18.32 21.96 3.14
CA VAL A 362 -17.50 21.44 2.05
C VAL A 362 -16.07 21.01 2.50
N PHE A 363 -15.69 21.29 3.75
CA PHE A 363 -14.35 21.02 4.24
C PHE A 363 -14.29 19.76 5.11
N GLY A 364 -13.22 19.01 4.96
CA GLY A 364 -12.89 17.87 5.78
C GLY A 364 -11.45 17.94 6.27
N LEU A 365 -11.23 17.56 7.53
CA LEU A 365 -9.91 17.40 8.11
C LEU A 365 -9.80 16.00 8.71
N ASP A 366 -8.79 15.27 8.30
CA ASP A 366 -8.48 13.95 8.83
C ASP A 366 -7.06 13.93 9.40
N PHE A 367 -6.91 13.20 10.47
CA PHE A 367 -5.66 12.96 11.16
C PHE A 367 -5.50 11.47 11.44
N SER A 368 -4.26 10.95 11.33
CA SER A 368 -3.96 9.60 11.80
C SER A 368 -2.58 9.49 12.41
N TYR A 369 -2.44 8.51 13.29
CA TYR A 369 -1.23 8.21 14.02
C TYR A 369 -0.96 6.71 14.00
N LEU A 370 0.30 6.35 13.68
CA LEU A 370 0.77 4.98 13.58
C LEU A 370 1.57 4.60 14.83
N ILE A 371 1.20 3.48 15.43
CA ILE A 371 1.81 2.89 16.62
C ILE A 371 2.45 1.56 16.21
N ALA A 372 3.75 1.56 15.99
CA ALA A 372 4.46 0.33 15.63
C ALA A 372 4.50 -0.67 16.79
N THR A 373 4.32 -1.95 16.50
CA THR A 373 4.41 -3.03 17.50
C THR A 373 5.84 -3.29 17.95
N ASN A 374 6.81 -3.07 17.05
CA ASN A 374 8.23 -3.17 17.37
C ASN A 374 8.79 -1.77 17.69
N PRO A 375 9.38 -1.55 18.87
CA PRO A 375 9.97 -0.25 19.25
C PRO A 375 11.06 0.26 18.32
N ASN A 376 11.75 -0.64 17.62
CA ASN A 376 12.81 -0.30 16.66
C ASN A 376 12.29 -0.09 15.23
N ASN A 377 10.98 -0.17 15.00
CA ASN A 377 10.41 0.06 13.68
C ASN A 377 10.55 1.54 13.31
N PRO A 378 11.19 1.87 12.17
CA PRO A 378 11.39 3.25 11.74
C PRO A 378 10.08 3.99 11.41
N LEU A 379 8.98 3.27 11.19
CA LEU A 379 7.65 3.86 10.94
C LEU A 379 6.95 4.34 12.21
N LYS A 380 7.49 4.06 13.40
CA LYS A 380 6.89 4.51 14.66
C LYS A 380 6.65 6.02 14.65
N ASN A 381 5.53 6.44 15.26
CA ASN A 381 5.15 7.83 15.40
C ASN A 381 4.90 8.56 14.06
N THR A 382 4.60 7.83 12.99
CA THR A 382 4.19 8.46 11.72
C THR A 382 2.82 9.11 11.90
N LEU A 383 2.75 10.39 11.55
CA LEU A 383 1.55 11.21 11.52
C LEU A 383 1.09 11.37 10.07
N ARG A 384 -0.21 11.46 9.83
CA ARG A 384 -0.75 11.86 8.53
C ARG A 384 -1.82 12.90 8.73
N PHE A 385 -1.82 13.89 7.85
CA PHE A 385 -2.81 14.96 7.80
C PHE A 385 -3.42 15.01 6.42
N THR A 386 -4.73 15.15 6.34
CA THR A 386 -5.44 15.31 5.06
C THR A 386 -6.49 16.40 5.21
N LEU A 387 -6.44 17.37 4.31
CA LEU A 387 -7.48 18.37 4.10
C LEU A 387 -8.27 17.96 2.85
N THR A 388 -9.58 17.92 2.97
CA THR A 388 -10.52 17.59 1.88
C THR A 388 -11.42 18.78 1.60
N TYR A 389 -11.72 18.99 0.32
CA TYR A 389 -12.67 19.98 -0.15
C TYR A 389 -13.58 19.34 -1.20
N ASP A 390 -14.86 19.17 -0.89
CA ASP A 390 -15.84 18.50 -1.73
C ASP A 390 -16.98 19.47 -2.06
N ILE A 391 -17.34 19.56 -3.35
CA ILE A 391 -18.41 20.41 -3.87
C ILE A 391 -19.50 19.51 -4.47
N GLU A 392 -20.74 19.77 -4.08
CA GLU A 392 -21.93 19.11 -4.63
C GLU A 392 -22.17 19.39 -6.13
#